data_b43a13eaac6efd6a829ebcf59f5baa4e
#
_entry.id   b43a13eaac6efd6a829ebcf59f5baa4e
#
_cell.length_a   1.000
_cell.length_b   1.000
_cell.length_c   1.000
_cell.angle_alpha   90.00
_cell.angle_beta   90.00
_cell.angle_gamma   90.00
#
_symmetry.space_group_name_H-M   'P 1'
#
loop_
_entity.id
_entity.type
_entity.pdbx_description
1 polymer ?
#
loop_
_entity_poly.entity_id
_entity_poly.type
_entity_poly.pdbx_seq_one_letter_code
_entity_poly.pdbx_strand_id
1 'polypeptide(L)'
;MFNKVILIGRLGKNAEVKTAQTKKDYAVLNLATSESWKNDKGEYETRTEWHRVYAWGNLANFAKTLQKGQLVSLEGKIKYRTVEEDVEGKPFKHTIAEIHASSMRRLSKVEAADDPTDGADEE
;
A
#
# COMPACT_ATOMS: atom_id res chain seq x y z
N MET A 1 11.40 18.06 13.75
CA MET A 1 10.87 16.70 13.83
C MET A 1 10.66 16.15 12.42
N PHE A 2 10.75 14.85 12.25
CA PHE A 2 10.78 14.26 10.92
C PHE A 2 9.99 12.95 10.90
N ASN A 3 9.10 12.81 9.92
CA ASN A 3 8.27 11.62 9.77
C ASN A 3 8.18 11.32 8.30
N LYS A 4 8.92 10.33 7.84
CA LYS A 4 8.95 9.99 6.41
C LYS A 4 9.04 8.50 6.22
N VAL A 5 8.22 8.00 5.31
CA VAL A 5 8.19 6.59 4.92
C VAL A 5 8.42 6.54 3.42
N ILE A 6 9.28 5.64 2.99
CA ILE A 6 9.54 5.39 1.58
C ILE A 6 9.28 3.92 1.34
N LEU A 7 8.38 3.61 0.41
CA LEU A 7 8.02 2.24 0.09
C LEU A 7 8.10 1.99 -1.40
N ILE A 8 8.58 0.83 -1.76
CA ILE A 8 8.51 0.32 -3.13
C ILE A 8 7.91 -1.07 -3.03
N GLY A 9 6.78 -1.27 -3.66
CA GLY A 9 6.09 -2.55 -3.56
C GLY A 9 5.02 -2.70 -4.62
N ARG A 10 4.26 -3.80 -4.53
CA ARG A 10 3.20 -4.09 -5.50
C ARG A 10 1.83 -3.98 -4.87
N LEU A 11 0.88 -3.50 -5.66
CA LEU A 11 -0.49 -3.45 -5.19
C LEU A 11 -1.08 -4.86 -5.12
N GLY A 12 -1.74 -5.15 -4.01
CA GLY A 12 -2.43 -6.42 -3.83
C GLY A 12 -3.79 -6.47 -4.49
N LYS A 13 -4.36 -5.32 -4.78
CA LYS A 13 -5.62 -5.19 -5.49
C LYS A 13 -5.69 -3.80 -6.11
N ASN A 14 -6.68 -3.58 -6.97
CA ASN A 14 -6.87 -2.26 -7.56
C ASN A 14 -7.12 -1.23 -6.47
N ALA A 15 -6.65 -0.01 -6.71
CA ALA A 15 -6.89 1.08 -5.77
C ALA A 15 -8.39 1.36 -5.66
N GLU A 16 -8.84 1.65 -4.45
CA GLU A 16 -10.23 1.99 -4.19
C GLU A 16 -10.37 3.48 -3.98
N VAL A 17 -11.42 4.07 -4.57
CA VAL A 17 -11.72 5.48 -4.37
C VAL A 17 -12.87 5.59 -3.39
N LYS A 18 -12.70 6.44 -2.40
CA LYS A 18 -13.73 6.68 -1.38
C LYS A 18 -13.94 8.18 -1.23
N THR A 19 -15.09 8.54 -0.70
CA THR A 19 -15.42 9.95 -0.44
C THR A 19 -15.52 10.14 1.07
N ALA A 20 -14.76 11.11 1.58
CA ALA A 20 -14.77 11.44 2.99
C ALA A 20 -16.03 12.22 3.35
N GLN A 21 -16.30 12.33 4.66
CA GLN A 21 -17.44 13.12 5.13
C GLN A 21 -17.35 14.59 4.70
N THR A 22 -16.13 15.07 4.50
CA THR A 22 -15.90 16.43 3.99
C THR A 22 -16.09 16.53 2.48
N LYS A 23 -16.57 15.47 1.85
CA LYS A 23 -16.81 15.37 0.41
C LYS A 23 -15.54 15.41 -0.44
N LYS A 24 -14.40 15.17 0.17
CA LYS A 24 -13.15 15.03 -0.57
C LYS A 24 -12.92 13.58 -0.91
N ASP A 25 -12.48 13.33 -2.14
CA ASP A 25 -12.16 11.99 -2.57
C ASP A 25 -10.76 11.62 -2.13
N TYR A 26 -10.61 10.36 -1.77
CA TYR A 26 -9.29 9.81 -1.47
C TYR A 26 -9.22 8.39 -2.01
N ALA A 27 -8.01 7.94 -2.27
CA ALA A 27 -7.77 6.58 -2.72
C ALA A 27 -7.11 5.80 -1.61
N VAL A 28 -7.48 4.53 -1.50
CA VAL A 28 -6.89 3.60 -0.55
C VAL A 28 -6.20 2.50 -1.35
N LEU A 29 -4.94 2.25 -1.00
CA LEU A 29 -4.15 1.23 -1.66
C LEU A 29 -3.63 0.24 -0.63
N ASN A 30 -3.58 -1.02 -1.01
CA ASN A 30 -2.90 -2.04 -0.22
C ASN A 30 -1.60 -2.37 -0.94
N LEU A 31 -0.49 -1.99 -0.34
CA LEU A 31 0.82 -2.16 -0.93
C LEU A 31 1.58 -3.24 -0.19
N ALA A 32 2.13 -4.19 -0.94
CA ALA A 32 2.90 -5.28 -0.38
C ALA A 32 4.38 -5.02 -0.57
N THR A 33 5.13 -5.09 0.51
CA THR A 33 6.59 -5.11 0.43
C THR A 33 7.04 -6.47 0.93
N SER A 34 7.94 -7.10 0.17
CA SER A 34 8.39 -8.44 0.49
C SER A 34 9.89 -8.48 0.62
N GLU A 35 10.35 -9.31 1.52
CA GLU A 35 11.77 -9.60 1.63
C GLU A 35 11.96 -11.11 1.73
N SER A 36 13.08 -11.57 1.24
CA SER A 36 13.42 -12.98 1.27
C SER A 36 14.81 -13.14 1.87
N TRP A 37 14.97 -14.21 2.62
CA TRP A 37 16.25 -14.52 3.22
C TRP A 37 16.46 -16.02 3.26
N LYS A 38 17.69 -16.41 3.45
CA LYS A 38 18.05 -17.82 3.56
C LYS A 38 18.08 -18.22 5.03
N ASN A 39 17.35 -19.25 5.39
CA ASN A 39 17.31 -19.71 6.78
C ASN A 39 18.48 -20.65 7.07
N ASP A 40 18.54 -21.17 8.31
CA ASP A 40 19.61 -22.02 8.77
C ASP A 40 19.70 -23.33 8.01
N LYS A 41 18.58 -23.76 7.40
CA LYS A 41 18.55 -25.01 6.63
C LYS A 41 18.91 -24.79 5.17
N GLY A 42 19.28 -23.57 4.79
CA GLY A 42 19.61 -23.26 3.41
C GLY A 42 18.42 -23.03 2.51
N GLU A 43 17.23 -22.94 3.07
CA GLU A 43 16.00 -22.71 2.32
C GLU A 43 15.64 -21.22 2.35
N TYR A 44 15.00 -20.74 1.30
CA TYR A 44 14.54 -19.35 1.26
C TYR A 44 13.19 -19.21 1.92
N GLU A 45 13.07 -18.18 2.74
CA GLU A 45 11.81 -17.78 3.33
C GLU A 45 11.45 -16.40 2.85
N THR A 46 10.18 -16.16 2.67
CA THR A 46 9.68 -14.86 2.20
C THR A 46 8.68 -14.33 3.22
N ARG A 47 8.81 -13.05 3.51
CA ARG A 47 7.87 -12.38 4.39
C ARG A 47 7.32 -11.16 3.68
N THR A 48 6.01 -11.00 3.72
CA THR A 48 5.32 -9.89 3.09
C THR A 48 4.66 -9.05 4.16
N GLU A 49 4.89 -7.74 4.09
CA GLU A 49 4.18 -6.78 4.93
C GLU A 49 3.19 -6.04 4.06
N TRP A 50 1.99 -5.86 4.60
CA TRP A 50 0.92 -5.16 3.90
C TRP A 50 0.75 -3.78 4.49
N HIS A 51 0.84 -2.77 3.63
CA HIS A 51 0.74 -1.39 4.05
C HIS A 51 -0.54 -0.77 3.50
N ARG A 52 -1.27 -0.11 4.38
CA ARG A 52 -2.46 0.62 3.96
C ARG A 52 -2.05 2.05 3.67
N VAL A 53 -2.28 2.48 2.44
CA VAL A 53 -1.80 3.77 1.94
C VAL A 53 -2.99 4.61 1.53
N TYR A 54 -2.97 5.87 1.93
CA TYR A 54 -3.99 6.85 1.59
C TYR A 54 -3.39 7.93 0.71
N ALA A 55 -4.15 8.32 -0.32
CA ALA A 55 -3.77 9.40 -1.22
C ALA A 55 -4.96 10.34 -1.35
N TRP A 56 -4.70 11.64 -1.24
CA TRP A 56 -5.74 12.65 -1.24
C TRP A 56 -5.58 13.62 -2.40
N GLY A 57 -6.69 14.24 -2.83
CA GLY A 57 -6.67 15.28 -3.83
C GLY A 57 -6.15 14.82 -5.18
N ASN A 58 -5.24 15.59 -5.76
CA ASN A 58 -4.67 15.25 -7.06
C ASN A 58 -3.93 13.93 -7.06
N LEU A 59 -3.33 13.59 -5.93
CA LEU A 59 -2.63 12.32 -5.82
C LEU A 59 -3.63 11.15 -5.86
N ALA A 60 -4.82 11.34 -5.33
CA ALA A 60 -5.87 10.33 -5.43
C ALA A 60 -6.27 10.09 -6.88
N ASN A 61 -6.28 11.13 -7.70
CA ASN A 61 -6.59 10.99 -9.12
C ASN A 61 -5.58 10.12 -9.84
N PHE A 62 -4.32 10.26 -9.48
CA PHE A 62 -3.30 9.38 -10.02
C PHE A 62 -3.45 7.96 -9.44
N ALA A 63 -3.63 7.87 -8.12
CA ALA A 63 -3.65 6.59 -7.43
C ALA A 63 -4.77 5.69 -7.93
N LYS A 64 -5.92 6.27 -8.27
CA LYS A 64 -7.06 5.47 -8.73
C LYS A 64 -6.79 4.74 -10.04
N THR A 65 -5.75 5.13 -10.79
CA THR A 65 -5.39 4.44 -12.02
C THR A 65 -4.52 3.22 -11.78
N LEU A 66 -4.07 3.03 -10.56
CA LEU A 66 -3.16 1.93 -10.24
C LEU A 66 -3.92 0.62 -10.09
N GLN A 67 -3.34 -0.44 -10.62
CA GLN A 67 -3.99 -1.73 -10.69
C GLN A 67 -3.20 -2.79 -9.95
N LYS A 68 -3.90 -3.85 -9.60
CA LYS A 68 -3.31 -5.00 -8.92
C LYS A 68 -2.05 -5.46 -9.64
N GLY A 69 -1.00 -5.71 -8.87
CA GLY A 69 0.26 -6.24 -9.38
C GLY A 69 1.25 -5.20 -9.83
N GLN A 70 0.84 -3.95 -9.99
CA GLN A 70 1.77 -2.92 -10.45
C GLN A 70 2.79 -2.58 -9.37
N LEU A 71 4.02 -2.33 -9.80
CA LEU A 71 5.09 -1.90 -8.93
C LEU A 71 5.02 -0.39 -8.78
N VAL A 72 5.00 0.08 -7.55
CA VAL A 72 4.80 1.48 -7.23
C VAL A 72 5.83 1.91 -6.19
N SER A 73 6.36 3.10 -6.37
CA SER A 73 7.21 3.77 -5.39
C SER A 73 6.41 4.92 -4.80
N LEU A 74 6.50 5.10 -3.50
CA LEU A 74 5.82 6.21 -2.86
C LEU A 74 6.60 6.73 -1.67
N GLU A 75 6.34 7.99 -1.36
CA GLU A 75 6.82 8.63 -0.14
C GLU A 75 5.65 9.21 0.59
N GLY A 76 5.74 9.24 1.89
CA GLY A 76 4.69 9.81 2.72
C GLY A 76 5.10 9.83 4.17
N LYS A 77 4.11 9.85 5.02
CA LYS A 77 4.33 9.82 6.46
C LYS A 77 3.44 8.78 7.09
N ILE A 78 3.87 8.28 8.23
CA ILE A 78 3.09 7.32 8.98
C ILE A 78 2.19 8.07 9.95
N LYS A 79 0.94 7.64 10.04
CA LYS A 79 -0.02 8.15 11.02
C LYS A 79 -0.67 6.98 11.71
N TYR A 80 -1.05 7.20 12.95
CA TYR A 80 -1.74 6.18 13.72
C TYR A 80 -3.17 6.62 13.99
N ARG A 81 -4.09 5.70 13.84
CA ARG A 81 -5.50 5.95 14.08
C ARG A 81 -6.01 4.93 15.08
N THR A 82 -6.73 5.40 16.07
CA THR A 82 -7.34 4.51 17.06
C THR A 82 -8.72 4.12 16.55
N VAL A 83 -8.97 2.83 16.54
CA VAL A 83 -10.26 2.26 16.13
C VAL A 83 -10.86 1.56 17.33
N GLU A 84 -12.15 1.78 17.54
CA GLU A 84 -12.89 1.13 18.60
C GLU A 84 -13.83 0.11 17.99
N GLU A 85 -13.73 -1.13 18.47
CA GLU A 85 -14.59 -2.22 18.01
C GLU A 85 -15.34 -2.80 19.21
N ASP A 86 -16.54 -3.25 18.93
CA ASP A 86 -17.36 -3.93 19.93
C ASP A 86 -17.12 -5.42 19.79
N VAL A 87 -16.42 -5.99 20.76
CA VAL A 87 -16.16 -7.44 20.78
C VAL A 87 -16.94 -8.03 21.95
N GLU A 88 -17.92 -8.84 21.63
CA GLU A 88 -18.77 -9.50 22.64
C GLU A 88 -19.39 -8.52 23.63
N GLY A 89 -19.84 -7.36 23.13
CA GLY A 89 -20.47 -6.36 23.95
C GLY A 89 -19.52 -5.48 24.75
N LYS A 90 -18.22 -5.66 24.56
CA LYS A 90 -17.21 -4.84 25.24
C LYS A 90 -16.45 -3.99 24.21
N PRO A 91 -16.24 -2.70 24.52
CA PRO A 91 -15.44 -1.87 23.61
C PRO A 91 -13.99 -2.33 23.63
N PHE A 92 -13.43 -2.45 22.46
CA PHE A 92 -12.03 -2.80 22.27
C PHE A 92 -11.37 -1.73 21.40
N LYS A 93 -10.32 -1.11 21.90
CA LYS A 93 -9.59 -0.10 21.17
C LYS A 93 -8.28 -0.66 20.67
N HIS A 94 -7.98 -0.40 19.42
CA HIS A 94 -6.67 -0.75 18.88
C HIS A 94 -6.21 0.34 17.93
N THR A 95 -4.91 0.37 17.70
CA THR A 95 -4.26 1.39 16.89
C THR A 95 -3.86 0.79 15.56
N ILE A 96 -4.20 1.49 14.49
CA ILE A 96 -3.87 1.09 13.14
C ILE A 96 -2.85 2.08 12.58
N ALA A 97 -1.79 1.56 11.98
CA ALA A 97 -0.80 2.38 11.29
C ALA A 97 -1.24 2.57 9.85
N GLU A 98 -1.18 3.80 9.38
CA GLU A 98 -1.55 4.17 8.01
C GLU A 98 -0.44 4.99 7.41
N ILE A 99 -0.24 4.85 6.11
CA ILE A 99 0.72 5.66 5.37
C ILE A 99 -0.07 6.69 4.57
N HIS A 100 0.22 7.96 4.76
CA HIS A 100 -0.38 9.03 3.98
C HIS A 100 0.62 9.51 2.96
N ALA A 101 0.38 9.18 1.70
CA ALA A 101 1.33 9.45 0.64
C ALA A 101 1.37 10.91 0.27
N SER A 102 2.56 11.42 0.01
CA SER A 102 2.78 12.77 -0.51
C SER A 102 3.21 12.73 -1.97
N SER A 103 3.78 11.61 -2.41
CA SER A 103 4.15 11.43 -3.81
C SER A 103 4.11 9.95 -4.16
N MET A 104 3.81 9.67 -5.42
CA MET A 104 3.76 8.31 -5.94
C MET A 104 4.30 8.26 -7.34
N ARG A 105 4.88 7.12 -7.70
CA ARG A 105 5.37 6.88 -9.05
C ARG A 105 5.12 5.44 -9.42
N ARG A 106 4.57 5.23 -10.61
CA ARG A 106 4.42 3.89 -11.14
C ARG A 106 5.73 3.46 -11.77
N LEU A 107 6.25 2.31 -11.35
CA LEU A 107 7.53 1.80 -11.83
C LEU A 107 7.36 0.73 -12.89
N SER A 108 6.19 0.07 -12.95
CA SER A 108 5.94 -0.93 -13.97
C SER A 108 4.78 -0.50 -14.85
N LYS A 109 4.80 -0.93 -16.09
CA LYS A 109 3.69 -0.68 -17.00
C LYS A 109 2.48 -1.48 -16.57
N VAL A 110 1.30 -1.05 -17.03
CA VAL A 110 0.13 -1.89 -16.93
C VAL A 110 0.39 -3.09 -17.83
N GLU A 111 0.43 -4.27 -17.20
CA GLU A 111 0.74 -5.48 -17.95
C GLU A 111 -0.50 -6.05 -18.58
N ALA A 112 -0.35 -6.58 -19.79
CA ALA A 112 -1.34 -7.50 -20.30
C ALA A 112 -1.34 -8.68 -19.34
N ALA A 113 -2.53 -9.12 -18.96
CA ALA A 113 -2.63 -10.27 -18.08
C ALA A 113 -1.83 -11.41 -18.68
N ASP A 114 -1.07 -12.09 -17.84
CA ASP A 114 -0.37 -13.31 -18.21
C ASP A 114 0.91 -13.16 -19.00
N ASP A 115 1.52 -12.00 -19.01
CA ASP A 115 2.84 -11.94 -19.61
C ASP A 115 3.87 -12.25 -18.54
N PRO A 116 4.42 -13.45 -18.50
CA PRO A 116 5.31 -13.85 -17.42
C PRO A 116 6.68 -13.20 -17.49
N THR A 117 7.00 -12.51 -18.57
CA THR A 117 8.29 -11.87 -18.71
C THR A 117 8.32 -10.48 -18.12
N ASP A 118 7.16 -9.91 -17.83
CA ASP A 118 7.11 -8.53 -17.42
C ASP A 118 7.68 -8.30 -16.04
N GLY A 119 7.61 -9.29 -15.18
CA GLY A 119 8.16 -9.14 -13.85
C GLY A 119 9.65 -8.88 -13.85
N ALA A 120 10.33 -9.24 -14.90
CA ALA A 120 11.76 -9.03 -14.99
C ALA A 120 12.13 -7.65 -15.50
N ASP A 121 11.18 -6.93 -16.01
CA ASP A 121 11.45 -5.68 -16.72
C ASP A 121 11.25 -4.44 -15.92
N GLU A 122 10.73 -4.57 -14.73
CA GLU A 122 10.30 -3.40 -14.05
C GLU A 122 11.35 -2.59 -13.45
N GLU A 123 12.48 -3.12 -13.30
CA GLU A 123 13.49 -2.33 -12.64
C GLU A 123 14.30 -1.56 -13.63
#